data_999fa156cc8aae775bba1410a11810b9
#
_entry.id   999fa156cc8aae775bba1410a11810b9
#
_cell.length_a   1.000
_cell.length_b   1.000
_cell.length_c   1.000
_cell.angle_alpha   90.00
_cell.angle_beta   90.00
_cell.angle_gamma   90.00
#
_symmetry.space_group_name_H-M   'P 1'
#
loop_
_entity.id
_entity.type
_entity.pdbx_description
1 polymer ?
#
loop_
_entity_poly.entity_id
_entity_poly.type
_entity_poly.pdbx_seq_one_letter_code
_entity_poly.pdbx_strand_id
1 'polypeptide(L)'
;MKKLNKKTGMENNSMKKSSIEKIETGIEGFDLISEGGLPKGRTTLIAGTSGSAKTVFAVQFLAEGILKKNESGVFVTFEEPPEDIRKNVISLGWDVKKWEQEEKWAFVDASPSVGDDHVISGEYDLGALLARIEYAVKKTGATRISMDSLGSVFARFSEAGLVRNELFKIAAAVKQMGVTAIITAERTQEYGDIARFGIEEFVADNVIILRNVLEAEKRRRTMEILKFRGTSHQKGEYPFTVIKNTGIVAIPLSGIELKQRSSTVRISSGNVELDKMCGGGFFRDSIILVSGATGCGKTMLSAAFAAEAAKNQQKALLLAFEESREQLFRNAYGWGIDFEKMEEDGILKVVCRYPEAEGLEDHLIIIKSIIKDFKPQRVIVDSLSALERVSTIKGFREFVIALTSFIKHQEIAGLFTSTTGELMGGTSVTEAHISTITDTIILLRYVEMFGEMRRGITALKMRGSMHEKDIREFNIDSQGMHIGKAFSNVTGILSGHPVFSAMEEVDRVKDLFK
;
A
#
# COMPACT_ATOMS: atom_id res chain seq x y z
N MET A 1 -12.16 -24.29 -70.27
CA MET A 1 -11.84 -25.28 -69.24
C MET A 1 -12.16 -24.70 -67.85
N LYS A 2 -13.19 -25.24 -67.19
CA LYS A 2 -13.82 -24.70 -66.00
C LYS A 2 -12.97 -25.02 -64.70
N LYS A 3 -12.68 -23.99 -63.92
CA LYS A 3 -12.08 -24.13 -62.54
C LYS A 3 -13.19 -24.39 -61.54
N LEU A 4 -13.11 -25.52 -60.82
CA LEU A 4 -13.89 -25.78 -59.62
C LEU A 4 -13.24 -25.09 -58.45
N ASN A 5 -13.95 -24.15 -57.84
CA ASN A 5 -13.65 -23.63 -56.52
C ASN A 5 -14.39 -24.48 -55.47
N LYS A 6 -13.66 -25.24 -54.67
CA LYS A 6 -14.16 -25.81 -53.41
C LYS A 6 -13.88 -24.82 -52.28
N LYS A 7 -14.94 -24.21 -51.78
CA LYS A 7 -14.94 -23.51 -50.49
C LYS A 7 -14.99 -24.56 -49.39
N THR A 8 -13.90 -24.73 -48.63
CA THR A 8 -13.90 -25.39 -47.33
C THR A 8 -14.18 -24.32 -46.30
N GLY A 9 -15.41 -24.29 -45.78
CA GLY A 9 -15.77 -23.54 -44.59
C GLY A 9 -15.13 -24.20 -43.38
N MET A 10 -14.10 -23.59 -42.82
CA MET A 10 -13.69 -23.86 -41.44
C MET A 10 -14.58 -23.00 -40.53
N GLU A 11 -15.59 -23.60 -39.97
CA GLU A 11 -16.28 -23.05 -38.79
C GLU A 11 -15.27 -22.96 -37.64
N ASN A 12 -14.85 -21.74 -37.34
CA ASN A 12 -14.14 -21.42 -36.14
C ASN A 12 -15.12 -21.57 -34.94
N ASN A 13 -15.23 -22.80 -34.43
CA ASN A 13 -15.88 -23.08 -33.19
C ASN A 13 -14.96 -22.57 -32.05
N SER A 14 -15.03 -21.26 -31.79
CA SER A 14 -14.41 -20.69 -30.60
C SER A 14 -15.11 -21.32 -29.36
N MET A 15 -14.49 -22.36 -28.80
CA MET A 15 -14.82 -22.81 -27.46
C MET A 15 -14.75 -21.58 -26.55
N LYS A 16 -15.88 -21.02 -26.18
CA LYS A 16 -15.99 -20.14 -25.01
C LYS A 16 -15.44 -20.96 -23.85
N LYS A 17 -14.20 -20.69 -23.43
CA LYS A 17 -13.67 -21.19 -22.16
C LYS A 17 -14.67 -20.76 -21.11
N SER A 18 -15.42 -21.68 -20.54
CA SER A 18 -16.29 -21.45 -19.39
C SER A 18 -15.37 -21.13 -18.20
N SER A 19 -15.02 -19.87 -18.06
CA SER A 19 -14.32 -19.39 -16.86
C SER A 19 -15.30 -19.53 -15.70
N ILE A 20 -14.80 -20.02 -14.58
CA ILE A 20 -15.58 -20.07 -13.34
C ILE A 20 -15.96 -18.64 -12.97
N GLU A 21 -17.26 -18.40 -12.77
CA GLU A 21 -17.78 -17.11 -12.33
C GLU A 21 -17.20 -16.77 -10.94
N LYS A 22 -16.76 -15.56 -10.74
CA LYS A 22 -16.27 -15.05 -9.45
C LYS A 22 -17.24 -14.02 -8.88
N ILE A 23 -17.32 -13.97 -7.57
CA ILE A 23 -18.04 -12.97 -6.81
C ILE A 23 -17.04 -12.02 -6.18
N GLU A 24 -17.16 -10.72 -6.48
CA GLU A 24 -16.33 -9.70 -5.84
C GLU A 24 -16.54 -9.72 -4.32
N THR A 25 -15.44 -9.71 -3.58
CA THR A 25 -15.48 -9.62 -2.12
C THR A 25 -15.76 -8.21 -1.64
N GLY A 26 -15.42 -7.22 -2.47
CA GLY A 26 -15.45 -5.80 -2.13
C GLY A 26 -14.29 -5.36 -1.23
N ILE A 27 -13.42 -6.28 -0.82
CA ILE A 27 -12.21 -5.98 -0.05
C ILE A 27 -11.21 -5.29 -0.97
N GLU A 28 -10.88 -4.03 -0.69
CA GLU A 28 -9.98 -3.22 -1.52
C GLU A 28 -8.62 -3.92 -1.67
N GLY A 29 -8.18 -4.08 -2.92
CA GLY A 29 -6.93 -4.76 -3.27
C GLY A 29 -7.02 -6.28 -3.33
N PHE A 30 -7.88 -6.94 -2.55
CA PHE A 30 -8.01 -8.40 -2.59
C PHE A 30 -8.61 -8.89 -3.93
N ASP A 31 -9.62 -8.21 -4.44
CA ASP A 31 -10.25 -8.60 -5.71
C ASP A 31 -9.29 -8.48 -6.91
N LEU A 32 -8.24 -7.64 -6.81
CA LEU A 32 -7.14 -7.60 -7.78
C LEU A 32 -6.24 -8.84 -7.65
N ILE A 33 -5.85 -9.21 -6.43
CA ILE A 33 -5.01 -10.38 -6.14
C ILE A 33 -5.71 -11.67 -6.58
N SER A 34 -7.00 -11.75 -6.33
CA SER A 34 -7.85 -12.89 -6.67
C SER A 34 -8.36 -12.88 -8.12
N GLU A 35 -8.01 -11.84 -8.91
CA GLU A 35 -8.47 -11.67 -10.31
C GLU A 35 -10.01 -11.70 -10.42
N GLY A 36 -10.70 -10.91 -9.59
CA GLY A 36 -12.14 -10.72 -9.63
C GLY A 36 -12.93 -11.30 -8.45
N GLY A 37 -12.27 -11.67 -7.34
CA GLY A 37 -12.93 -12.13 -6.12
C GLY A 37 -12.92 -13.65 -5.91
N LEU A 38 -13.87 -14.16 -5.16
CA LEU A 38 -13.96 -15.59 -4.83
C LEU A 38 -14.76 -16.37 -5.89
N PRO A 39 -14.40 -17.62 -6.20
CA PRO A 39 -15.20 -18.50 -7.06
C PRO A 39 -16.60 -18.69 -6.50
N LYS A 40 -17.62 -18.34 -7.30
CA LYS A 40 -19.04 -18.37 -6.94
C LYS A 40 -19.52 -19.80 -6.64
N GLY A 41 -20.36 -19.95 -5.62
CA GLY A 41 -20.94 -21.24 -5.22
C GLY A 41 -19.91 -22.22 -4.67
N ARG A 42 -18.74 -21.74 -4.20
CA ARG A 42 -17.68 -22.57 -3.63
C ARG A 42 -17.33 -22.17 -2.21
N THR A 43 -16.65 -23.07 -1.53
CA THR A 43 -16.17 -22.87 -0.16
C THR A 43 -14.72 -22.38 -0.18
N THR A 44 -14.47 -21.29 0.54
CA THR A 44 -13.15 -20.71 0.75
C THR A 44 -12.75 -20.82 2.21
N LEU A 45 -11.62 -21.45 2.49
CA LEU A 45 -11.00 -21.50 3.81
C LEU A 45 -10.14 -20.26 4.02
N ILE A 46 -10.35 -19.56 5.13
CA ILE A 46 -9.50 -18.47 5.59
C ILE A 46 -8.76 -18.96 6.83
N ALA A 47 -7.50 -19.35 6.67
CA ALA A 47 -6.66 -19.87 7.75
C ALA A 47 -5.72 -18.80 8.28
N GLY A 48 -5.59 -18.67 9.62
CA GLY A 48 -4.69 -17.69 10.21
C GLY A 48 -4.55 -17.82 11.72
N THR A 49 -3.49 -17.25 12.27
CA THR A 49 -3.24 -17.21 13.72
C THR A 49 -4.17 -16.23 14.43
N SER A 50 -4.12 -16.18 15.75
CA SER A 50 -4.84 -15.18 16.53
C SER A 50 -4.40 -13.76 16.13
N GLY A 51 -5.36 -12.83 16.00
CA GLY A 51 -5.10 -11.44 15.59
C GLY A 51 -4.80 -11.25 14.09
N SER A 52 -4.85 -12.27 13.25
CA SER A 52 -4.67 -12.19 11.80
C SER A 52 -5.85 -11.61 11.03
N ALA A 53 -6.92 -11.18 11.71
CA ALA A 53 -8.13 -10.56 11.16
C ALA A 53 -9.06 -11.51 10.37
N LYS A 54 -9.12 -12.81 10.70
CA LYS A 54 -10.04 -13.79 10.09
C LYS A 54 -11.51 -13.37 10.20
N THR A 55 -11.96 -13.07 11.43
CA THR A 55 -13.32 -12.60 11.71
C THR A 55 -13.67 -11.34 10.93
N VAL A 56 -12.72 -10.39 10.87
CA VAL A 56 -12.90 -9.14 10.08
C VAL A 56 -13.09 -9.46 8.60
N PHE A 57 -12.28 -10.37 8.03
CA PHE A 57 -12.44 -10.80 6.63
C PHE A 57 -13.81 -11.43 6.39
N ALA A 58 -14.24 -12.32 7.30
CA ALA A 58 -15.52 -13.03 7.21
C ALA A 58 -16.73 -12.07 7.28
N VAL A 59 -16.68 -11.09 8.19
CA VAL A 59 -17.73 -10.06 8.31
C VAL A 59 -17.70 -9.11 7.11
N GLN A 60 -16.52 -8.66 6.69
CA GLN A 60 -16.38 -7.73 5.56
C GLN A 60 -16.93 -8.32 4.26
N PHE A 61 -16.69 -9.60 4.02
CA PHE A 61 -17.24 -10.29 2.85
C PHE A 61 -18.77 -10.19 2.75
N LEU A 62 -19.46 -10.30 3.88
CA LEU A 62 -20.92 -10.15 3.93
C LEU A 62 -21.32 -8.66 3.85
N ALA A 63 -20.66 -7.81 4.64
CA ALA A 63 -20.92 -6.38 4.71
C ALA A 63 -20.79 -5.72 3.34
N GLU A 64 -19.71 -5.99 2.61
CA GLU A 64 -19.48 -5.45 1.27
C GLU A 64 -20.51 -6.00 0.24
N GLY A 65 -20.95 -7.24 0.42
CA GLY A 65 -22.06 -7.79 -0.37
C GLY A 65 -23.33 -6.97 -0.21
N ILE A 66 -23.69 -6.63 1.02
CA ILE A 66 -24.87 -5.80 1.33
C ILE A 66 -24.68 -4.38 0.79
N LEU A 67 -23.56 -3.73 1.08
CA LEU A 67 -23.31 -2.34 0.76
C LEU A 67 -23.17 -2.07 -0.74
N LYS A 68 -22.43 -2.93 -1.44
CA LYS A 68 -22.06 -2.68 -2.86
C LYS A 68 -22.92 -3.44 -3.86
N LYS A 69 -23.49 -4.57 -3.47
CA LYS A 69 -24.20 -5.47 -4.40
C LYS A 69 -25.66 -5.71 -4.01
N ASN A 70 -26.11 -5.21 -2.85
CA ASN A 70 -27.42 -5.49 -2.26
C ASN A 70 -27.69 -7.00 -2.11
N GLU A 71 -26.65 -7.76 -1.76
CA GLU A 71 -26.68 -9.21 -1.54
C GLU A 71 -26.78 -9.49 -0.04
N SER A 72 -27.78 -10.27 0.38
CA SER A 72 -27.93 -10.69 1.78
C SER A 72 -26.87 -11.70 2.19
N GLY A 73 -26.56 -11.74 3.50
CA GLY A 73 -25.58 -12.65 4.07
C GLY A 73 -26.03 -13.34 5.35
N VAL A 74 -25.48 -14.52 5.60
CA VAL A 74 -25.65 -15.26 6.85
C VAL A 74 -24.30 -15.42 7.54
N PHE A 75 -24.23 -15.03 8.82
CA PHE A 75 -23.04 -15.24 9.65
C PHE A 75 -23.31 -16.33 10.68
N VAL A 76 -22.52 -17.40 10.63
CA VAL A 76 -22.57 -18.51 11.60
C VAL A 76 -21.42 -18.32 12.57
N THR A 77 -21.72 -18.14 13.85
CA THR A 77 -20.71 -18.00 14.88
C THR A 77 -20.67 -19.23 15.79
N PHE A 78 -19.45 -19.65 16.17
CA PHE A 78 -19.20 -20.80 17.03
C PHE A 78 -18.49 -20.46 18.34
N GLU A 79 -17.91 -19.27 18.44
CA GLU A 79 -17.09 -18.85 19.58
C GLU A 79 -17.62 -17.58 20.22
N GLU A 80 -17.82 -16.54 19.42
CA GLU A 80 -18.27 -15.24 19.91
C GLU A 80 -19.79 -15.10 19.78
N PRO A 81 -20.49 -14.63 20.83
CA PRO A 81 -21.92 -14.33 20.73
C PRO A 81 -22.18 -13.24 19.68
N PRO A 82 -23.33 -13.26 18.98
CA PRO A 82 -23.68 -12.23 18.00
C PRO A 82 -23.60 -10.79 18.52
N GLU A 83 -23.89 -10.58 19.80
CA GLU A 83 -23.84 -9.27 20.44
C GLU A 83 -22.42 -8.66 20.46
N ASP A 84 -21.40 -9.49 20.70
CA ASP A 84 -20.02 -9.03 20.74
C ASP A 84 -19.49 -8.78 19.33
N ILE A 85 -19.86 -9.62 18.36
CA ILE A 85 -19.54 -9.37 16.94
C ILE A 85 -20.11 -8.03 16.50
N ARG A 86 -21.40 -7.72 16.82
CA ARG A 86 -22.01 -6.41 16.48
C ARG A 86 -21.22 -5.24 17.06
N LYS A 87 -20.79 -5.33 18.32
CA LYS A 87 -19.99 -4.28 18.98
C LYS A 87 -18.61 -4.12 18.32
N ASN A 88 -17.94 -5.23 18.03
CA ASN A 88 -16.59 -5.24 17.48
C ASN A 88 -16.54 -4.60 16.08
N VAL A 89 -17.56 -4.82 15.25
CA VAL A 89 -17.55 -4.38 13.86
C VAL A 89 -18.10 -2.97 13.61
N ILE A 90 -18.77 -2.37 14.60
CA ILE A 90 -19.32 -1.01 14.48
C ILE A 90 -18.21 0.02 14.23
N SER A 91 -17.02 -0.18 14.80
CA SER A 91 -15.85 0.67 14.59
C SER A 91 -15.30 0.60 13.18
N LEU A 92 -15.68 -0.43 12.42
CA LEU A 92 -15.32 -0.62 11.01
C LEU A 92 -16.36 -0.03 10.06
N GLY A 93 -17.41 0.62 10.60
CA GLY A 93 -18.46 1.28 9.83
C GLY A 93 -19.62 0.35 9.44
N TRP A 94 -19.72 -0.84 10.05
CA TRP A 94 -20.74 -1.83 9.70
C TRP A 94 -21.83 -1.89 10.76
N ASP A 95 -23.00 -1.37 10.43
CA ASP A 95 -24.19 -1.42 11.29
C ASP A 95 -24.98 -2.71 11.02
N VAL A 96 -24.46 -3.81 11.56
CA VAL A 96 -25.07 -5.15 11.41
C VAL A 96 -26.49 -5.18 11.97
N LYS A 97 -26.76 -4.45 13.08
CA LYS A 97 -28.09 -4.41 13.70
C LYS A 97 -29.15 -3.82 12.77
N LYS A 98 -28.78 -2.79 12.02
CA LYS A 98 -29.63 -2.22 10.97
C LYS A 98 -29.92 -3.23 9.87
N TRP A 99 -28.90 -3.95 9.40
CA TRP A 99 -29.06 -4.96 8.34
C TRP A 99 -29.88 -6.17 8.77
N GLU A 100 -29.87 -6.55 10.05
CA GLU A 100 -30.77 -7.57 10.59
C GLU A 100 -32.25 -7.11 10.53
N GLN A 101 -32.52 -5.83 10.87
CA GLN A 101 -33.86 -5.24 10.77
C GLN A 101 -34.35 -5.17 9.32
N GLU A 102 -33.44 -4.98 8.37
CA GLU A 102 -33.72 -4.96 6.93
C GLU A 102 -33.78 -6.37 6.30
N GLU A 103 -33.66 -7.43 7.11
CA GLU A 103 -33.58 -8.84 6.68
C GLU A 103 -32.44 -9.15 5.67
N LYS A 104 -31.41 -8.29 5.65
CA LYS A 104 -30.21 -8.47 4.81
C LYS A 104 -29.09 -9.26 5.49
N TRP A 105 -29.17 -9.38 6.82
CA TRP A 105 -28.21 -10.10 7.65
C TRP A 105 -28.94 -11.02 8.61
N ALA A 106 -28.45 -12.25 8.76
CA ALA A 106 -28.90 -13.15 9.81
C ALA A 106 -27.71 -13.79 10.54
N PHE A 107 -27.83 -13.93 11.85
CA PHE A 107 -26.93 -14.76 12.63
C PHE A 107 -27.50 -16.16 12.81
N VAL A 108 -26.65 -17.18 12.74
CA VAL A 108 -26.87 -18.49 13.27
C VAL A 108 -25.90 -18.69 14.43
N ASP A 109 -26.40 -18.55 15.64
CA ASP A 109 -25.61 -18.69 16.85
C ASP A 109 -25.45 -20.17 17.21
N ALA A 110 -24.22 -20.67 17.12
CA ALA A 110 -23.80 -22.01 17.52
C ALA A 110 -22.74 -21.92 18.65
N SER A 111 -22.58 -20.77 19.29
CA SER A 111 -21.66 -20.55 20.40
C SER A 111 -22.12 -21.33 21.65
N PRO A 112 -21.19 -21.76 22.53
CA PRO A 112 -21.55 -22.43 23.78
C PRO A 112 -22.35 -21.50 24.70
N SER A 113 -23.50 -21.97 25.21
CA SER A 113 -24.24 -21.21 26.21
C SER A 113 -23.54 -21.30 27.59
N VAL A 114 -23.45 -20.15 28.28
CA VAL A 114 -22.95 -20.11 29.66
C VAL A 114 -23.96 -20.80 30.57
N GLY A 115 -23.70 -22.06 30.97
CA GLY A 115 -24.60 -22.85 31.83
C GLY A 115 -24.82 -24.29 31.39
N ASP A 116 -24.38 -24.70 30.20
CA ASP A 116 -24.46 -26.09 29.76
C ASP A 116 -23.29 -26.94 30.31
N ASP A 117 -23.15 -27.00 31.63
CA ASP A 117 -22.30 -27.98 32.33
C ASP A 117 -22.84 -29.42 32.26
N HIS A 118 -23.93 -29.61 31.55
CA HIS A 118 -24.45 -30.95 31.33
C HIS A 118 -23.65 -31.60 30.19
N VAL A 119 -22.83 -32.55 30.59
CA VAL A 119 -22.19 -33.57 29.78
C VAL A 119 -23.11 -33.97 28.63
N ILE A 120 -22.98 -33.35 27.50
CA ILE A 120 -23.54 -33.85 26.25
C ILE A 120 -22.63 -35.02 25.84
N SER A 121 -22.93 -36.20 26.38
CA SER A 121 -22.45 -37.46 25.86
C SER A 121 -23.24 -37.74 24.59
N GLY A 122 -23.01 -36.97 23.55
CA GLY A 122 -23.64 -37.14 22.25
C GLY A 122 -22.82 -36.43 21.20
N GLU A 123 -22.69 -37.02 20.02
CA GLU A 123 -22.09 -36.39 18.87
C GLU A 123 -22.79 -35.04 18.61
N TYR A 124 -22.02 -33.97 18.38
CA TYR A 124 -22.55 -32.66 17.99
C TYR A 124 -23.41 -32.85 16.74
N ASP A 125 -24.73 -32.55 16.85
CA ASP A 125 -25.67 -32.75 15.74
C ASP A 125 -25.49 -31.67 14.67
N LEU A 126 -24.57 -31.94 13.75
CA LEU A 126 -24.32 -31.09 12.61
C LEU A 126 -25.53 -30.97 11.68
N GLY A 127 -26.42 -31.96 11.67
CA GLY A 127 -27.66 -31.94 10.90
C GLY A 127 -28.61 -30.83 11.34
N ALA A 128 -28.79 -30.66 12.65
CA ALA A 128 -29.57 -29.55 13.21
C ALA A 128 -28.97 -28.18 12.89
N LEU A 129 -27.65 -28.05 12.97
CA LEU A 129 -26.97 -26.82 12.58
C LEU A 129 -27.18 -26.49 11.10
N LEU A 130 -26.98 -27.45 10.20
CA LEU A 130 -27.20 -27.28 8.76
C LEU A 130 -28.64 -26.89 8.44
N ALA A 131 -29.62 -27.45 9.11
CA ALA A 131 -31.03 -27.08 8.94
C ALA A 131 -31.31 -25.63 9.37
N ARG A 132 -30.68 -25.16 10.47
CA ARG A 132 -30.76 -23.77 10.91
C ARG A 132 -30.12 -22.81 9.90
N ILE A 133 -28.97 -23.19 9.33
CA ILE A 133 -28.29 -22.42 8.29
C ILE A 133 -29.16 -22.31 7.04
N GLU A 134 -29.71 -23.47 6.57
CA GLU A 134 -30.58 -23.51 5.40
C GLU A 134 -31.83 -22.64 5.58
N TYR A 135 -32.44 -22.68 6.76
CA TYR A 135 -33.56 -21.82 7.10
C TYR A 135 -33.18 -20.33 7.04
N ALA A 136 -32.04 -19.93 7.63
CA ALA A 136 -31.59 -18.58 7.62
C ALA A 136 -31.29 -18.06 6.18
N VAL A 137 -30.65 -18.89 5.35
CA VAL A 137 -30.39 -18.60 3.93
C VAL A 137 -31.70 -18.41 3.17
N LYS A 138 -32.66 -19.30 3.32
CA LYS A 138 -33.98 -19.19 2.65
C LYS A 138 -34.74 -17.94 3.11
N LYS A 139 -34.72 -17.64 4.40
CA LYS A 139 -35.41 -16.48 4.97
C LYS A 139 -34.88 -15.16 4.46
N THR A 140 -33.55 -14.99 4.39
CA THR A 140 -32.90 -13.76 3.95
C THR A 140 -32.66 -13.68 2.45
N GLY A 141 -32.79 -14.78 1.72
CA GLY A 141 -32.37 -14.88 0.33
C GLY A 141 -30.85 -14.73 0.16
N ALA A 142 -30.08 -15.14 1.18
CA ALA A 142 -28.64 -14.92 1.21
C ALA A 142 -27.91 -15.67 0.08
N THR A 143 -26.95 -14.99 -0.53
CA THR A 143 -26.03 -15.55 -1.52
C THR A 143 -24.62 -15.75 -0.95
N ARG A 144 -24.36 -15.19 0.25
CA ARG A 144 -23.08 -15.23 0.95
C ARG A 144 -23.25 -15.82 2.36
N ILE A 145 -22.31 -16.68 2.75
CA ILE A 145 -22.25 -17.23 4.12
C ILE A 145 -20.82 -17.07 4.65
N SER A 146 -20.70 -16.72 5.93
CA SER A 146 -19.45 -16.79 6.68
C SER A 146 -19.63 -17.63 7.94
N MET A 147 -18.68 -18.54 8.21
CA MET A 147 -18.66 -19.44 9.36
C MET A 147 -17.38 -19.20 10.17
N ASP A 148 -17.49 -18.72 11.42
CA ASP A 148 -16.35 -18.29 12.25
C ASP A 148 -16.46 -18.79 13.70
N SER A 149 -15.55 -19.64 14.22
CA SER A 149 -14.63 -20.51 13.50
C SER A 149 -15.02 -21.97 13.75
N LEU A 150 -14.89 -22.83 12.74
CA LEU A 150 -15.19 -24.27 12.90
C LEU A 150 -14.21 -25.01 13.83
N GLY A 151 -13.07 -24.38 14.16
CA GLY A 151 -12.05 -24.98 15.04
C GLY A 151 -12.57 -25.37 16.42
N SER A 152 -13.47 -24.58 16.99
CA SER A 152 -14.09 -24.84 18.29
C SER A 152 -15.02 -26.06 18.30
N VAL A 153 -15.74 -26.28 17.20
CA VAL A 153 -16.57 -27.45 17.02
C VAL A 153 -15.71 -28.71 16.86
N PHE A 154 -14.70 -28.64 16.02
CA PHE A 154 -13.83 -29.77 15.73
C PHE A 154 -12.92 -30.16 16.89
N ALA A 155 -12.62 -29.23 17.80
CA ALA A 155 -11.91 -29.57 19.03
C ALA A 155 -12.63 -30.58 19.93
N ARG A 156 -13.93 -30.81 19.71
CA ARG A 156 -14.75 -31.80 20.42
C ARG A 156 -14.70 -33.22 19.82
N PHE A 157 -14.18 -33.36 18.60
CA PHE A 157 -14.03 -34.66 17.94
C PHE A 157 -12.64 -35.23 18.23
N SER A 158 -12.61 -36.47 18.68
CA SER A 158 -11.38 -37.18 19.04
C SER A 158 -10.57 -37.69 17.83
N GLU A 159 -11.22 -37.85 16.67
CA GLU A 159 -10.64 -38.46 15.50
C GLU A 159 -10.65 -37.52 14.28
N ALA A 160 -9.49 -37.34 13.62
CA ALA A 160 -9.36 -36.53 12.42
C ALA A 160 -10.25 -36.99 11.24
N GLY A 161 -10.55 -38.29 11.17
CA GLY A 161 -11.46 -38.85 10.17
C GLY A 161 -12.90 -38.37 10.30
N LEU A 162 -13.39 -38.21 11.53
CA LEU A 162 -14.73 -37.65 11.78
C LEU A 162 -14.78 -36.18 11.37
N VAL A 163 -13.79 -35.38 11.75
CA VAL A 163 -13.68 -33.95 11.35
C VAL A 163 -13.76 -33.82 9.84
N ARG A 164 -13.03 -34.66 9.12
CA ARG A 164 -13.03 -34.64 7.65
C ARG A 164 -14.41 -34.92 7.05
N ASN A 165 -15.12 -35.92 7.57
CA ASN A 165 -16.46 -36.27 7.11
C ASN A 165 -17.46 -35.13 7.35
N GLU A 166 -17.39 -34.50 8.52
CA GLU A 166 -18.27 -33.39 8.87
C GLU A 166 -17.99 -32.13 7.99
N LEU A 167 -16.73 -31.85 7.72
CA LEU A 167 -16.36 -30.81 6.76
C LEU A 167 -16.89 -31.07 5.34
N PHE A 168 -16.85 -32.32 4.88
CA PHE A 168 -17.45 -32.71 3.60
C PHE A 168 -18.96 -32.50 3.58
N LYS A 169 -19.66 -32.80 4.66
CA LYS A 169 -21.11 -32.56 4.78
C LYS A 169 -21.43 -31.06 4.69
N ILE A 170 -20.67 -30.23 5.41
CA ILE A 170 -20.82 -28.75 5.35
C ILE A 170 -20.58 -28.24 3.93
N ALA A 171 -19.48 -28.65 3.28
CA ALA A 171 -19.16 -28.22 1.93
C ALA A 171 -20.23 -28.67 0.90
N ALA A 172 -20.75 -29.86 1.05
CA ALA A 172 -21.84 -30.36 0.21
C ALA A 172 -23.16 -29.60 0.42
N ALA A 173 -23.52 -29.29 1.67
CA ALA A 173 -24.71 -28.51 2.00
C ALA A 173 -24.61 -27.06 1.44
N VAL A 174 -23.48 -26.41 1.63
CA VAL A 174 -23.20 -25.08 1.05
C VAL A 174 -23.40 -25.10 -0.47
N LYS A 175 -22.85 -26.10 -1.14
CA LYS A 175 -22.99 -26.27 -2.58
C LYS A 175 -24.43 -26.49 -3.04
N GLN A 176 -25.21 -27.27 -2.27
CA GLN A 176 -26.64 -27.49 -2.53
C GLN A 176 -27.47 -26.22 -2.36
N MET A 177 -27.12 -25.38 -1.38
CA MET A 177 -27.78 -24.10 -1.15
C MET A 177 -27.44 -23.06 -2.24
N GLY A 178 -26.42 -23.31 -3.08
CA GLY A 178 -25.99 -22.41 -4.16
C GLY A 178 -25.31 -21.12 -3.69
N VAL A 179 -24.86 -21.07 -2.42
CA VAL A 179 -24.23 -19.90 -1.81
C VAL A 179 -22.70 -19.94 -1.92
N THR A 180 -22.06 -18.79 -1.85
CA THR A 180 -20.60 -18.68 -1.73
C THR A 180 -20.24 -18.58 -0.26
N ALA A 181 -19.37 -19.47 0.23
CA ALA A 181 -19.08 -19.57 1.65
C ALA A 181 -17.62 -19.27 1.98
N ILE A 182 -17.41 -18.56 3.09
CA ILE A 182 -16.15 -18.45 3.80
C ILE A 182 -16.23 -19.28 5.07
N ILE A 183 -15.18 -20.02 5.35
CA ILE A 183 -14.98 -20.75 6.61
C ILE A 183 -13.66 -20.27 7.18
N THR A 184 -13.63 -19.86 8.45
CA THR A 184 -12.37 -19.52 9.10
C THR A 184 -11.83 -20.71 9.87
N ALA A 185 -10.50 -20.83 9.92
CA ALA A 185 -9.80 -21.83 10.71
C ALA A 185 -8.57 -21.24 11.40
N GLU A 186 -8.29 -21.76 12.59
CA GLU A 186 -7.13 -21.34 13.35
C GLU A 186 -5.86 -22.05 12.91
N ARG A 187 -4.75 -21.31 12.93
CA ARG A 187 -3.39 -21.81 12.81
C ARG A 187 -2.66 -21.65 14.13
N THR A 188 -1.81 -22.59 14.44
CA THR A 188 -0.98 -22.56 15.65
C THR A 188 0.31 -21.76 15.45
N GLN A 189 0.76 -21.61 14.19
CA GLN A 189 2.01 -20.93 13.81
C GLN A 189 1.80 -20.10 12.54
N GLU A 190 2.59 -19.05 12.40
CA GLU A 190 2.54 -18.19 11.20
C GLU A 190 3.02 -18.90 9.94
N TYR A 191 4.02 -19.77 10.08
CA TYR A 191 4.55 -20.63 9.02
C TYR A 191 4.47 -22.09 9.51
N GLY A 192 4.06 -23.01 8.64
CA GLY A 192 3.84 -24.41 8.98
C GLY A 192 2.48 -24.92 8.46
N ASP A 193 1.81 -25.77 9.21
CA ASP A 193 0.54 -26.38 8.82
C ASP A 193 -0.52 -25.30 8.52
N ILE A 194 -1.37 -25.58 7.54
CA ILE A 194 -2.33 -24.59 7.02
C ILE A 194 -3.47 -24.36 8.03
N ALA A 195 -3.94 -25.44 8.65
CA ALA A 195 -4.96 -25.38 9.67
C ALA A 195 -4.67 -26.41 10.78
N ARG A 196 -5.33 -26.23 11.93
CA ARG A 196 -5.02 -26.96 13.17
C ARG A 196 -5.11 -28.48 13.03
N PHE A 197 -6.06 -28.98 12.22
CA PHE A 197 -6.29 -30.41 12.05
C PHE A 197 -5.63 -30.98 10.79
N GLY A 198 -5.05 -30.16 9.91
CA GLY A 198 -4.34 -30.56 8.71
C GLY A 198 -5.20 -31.21 7.62
N ILE A 199 -6.50 -31.00 7.68
CA ILE A 199 -7.47 -31.60 6.74
C ILE A 199 -8.41 -30.59 6.10
N GLU A 200 -8.58 -29.42 6.69
CA GLU A 200 -9.53 -28.39 6.25
C GLU A 200 -9.21 -27.91 4.83
N GLU A 201 -7.93 -27.77 4.51
CA GLU A 201 -7.47 -27.35 3.18
C GLU A 201 -7.75 -28.37 2.08
N PHE A 202 -7.94 -29.65 2.42
CA PHE A 202 -8.25 -30.70 1.43
C PHE A 202 -9.72 -30.67 1.02
N VAL A 203 -10.59 -30.24 1.92
CA VAL A 203 -12.05 -30.16 1.69
C VAL A 203 -12.43 -28.85 1.01
N ALA A 204 -11.81 -27.74 1.38
CA ALA A 204 -12.09 -26.43 0.78
C ALA A 204 -11.65 -26.36 -0.69
N ASP A 205 -12.46 -25.69 -1.51
CA ASP A 205 -12.11 -25.44 -2.92
C ASP A 205 -11.01 -24.39 -3.03
N ASN A 206 -11.01 -23.40 -2.14
CA ASN A 206 -10.07 -22.30 -2.12
C ASN A 206 -9.45 -22.18 -0.72
N VAL A 207 -8.19 -21.75 -0.65
CA VAL A 207 -7.47 -21.56 0.61
C VAL A 207 -6.73 -20.23 0.57
N ILE A 208 -7.01 -19.38 1.54
CA ILE A 208 -6.35 -18.10 1.78
C ILE A 208 -5.72 -18.16 3.17
N ILE A 209 -4.47 -17.74 3.26
CA ILE A 209 -3.73 -17.67 4.52
C ILE A 209 -3.61 -16.20 4.93
N LEU A 210 -3.96 -15.91 6.18
CA LEU A 210 -3.72 -14.64 6.82
C LEU A 210 -2.65 -14.80 7.90
N ARG A 211 -1.59 -14.00 7.84
CA ARG A 211 -0.49 -14.00 8.81
C ARG A 211 -0.46 -12.70 9.61
N ASN A 212 0.10 -12.76 10.81
CA ASN A 212 0.29 -11.62 11.71
C ASN A 212 1.70 -11.68 12.34
N VAL A 213 2.71 -11.58 11.48
CA VAL A 213 4.12 -11.80 11.83
C VAL A 213 4.68 -10.63 12.63
N LEU A 214 5.45 -10.92 13.66
CA LEU A 214 6.23 -9.91 14.38
C LEU A 214 7.55 -9.69 13.64
N GLU A 215 7.70 -8.52 13.00
CA GLU A 215 8.93 -8.10 12.31
C GLU A 215 9.43 -6.79 12.96
N ALA A 216 10.69 -6.76 13.39
CA ALA A 216 11.32 -5.56 13.95
C ALA A 216 10.41 -4.82 14.97
N GLU A 217 9.93 -5.55 15.99
CA GLU A 217 9.06 -5.05 17.07
C GLU A 217 7.63 -4.63 16.66
N LYS A 218 7.29 -4.69 15.36
CA LYS A 218 5.95 -4.37 14.84
C LYS A 218 5.26 -5.60 14.27
N ARG A 219 3.92 -5.65 14.42
CA ARG A 219 3.11 -6.68 13.78
C ARG A 219 2.81 -6.27 12.34
N ARG A 220 3.16 -7.15 11.40
CA ARG A 220 2.85 -7.00 9.98
C ARG A 220 1.85 -8.08 9.57
N ARG A 221 0.73 -7.65 9.00
CA ARG A 221 -0.27 -8.58 8.46
C ARG A 221 -0.07 -8.78 6.98
N THR A 222 -0.16 -10.04 6.56
CA THR A 222 -0.06 -10.43 5.15
C THR A 222 -1.12 -11.45 4.79
N MET A 223 -1.49 -11.50 3.50
CA MET A 223 -2.40 -12.49 2.95
C MET A 223 -1.79 -13.19 1.74
N GLU A 224 -2.08 -14.46 1.61
CA GLU A 224 -1.64 -15.31 0.51
C GLU A 224 -2.80 -16.17 0.01
N ILE A 225 -3.02 -16.23 -1.31
CA ILE A 225 -3.91 -17.21 -1.91
C ILE A 225 -3.09 -18.45 -2.22
N LEU A 226 -3.25 -19.47 -1.41
CA LEU A 226 -2.51 -20.71 -1.57
C LEU A 226 -3.12 -21.62 -2.67
N LYS A 227 -4.45 -21.60 -2.78
CA LYS A 227 -5.19 -22.52 -3.67
C LYS A 227 -6.50 -21.88 -4.14
N PHE A 228 -6.70 -21.85 -5.46
CA PHE A 228 -7.98 -21.58 -6.09
C PHE A 228 -8.26 -22.67 -7.13
N ARG A 229 -9.26 -23.53 -6.91
CA ARG A 229 -9.58 -24.58 -7.86
C ARG A 229 -10.24 -24.02 -9.12
N GLY A 230 -9.66 -24.35 -10.28
CA GLY A 230 -10.20 -24.07 -11.60
C GLY A 230 -10.19 -22.59 -12.03
N THR A 231 -9.46 -21.74 -11.33
CA THR A 231 -9.28 -20.32 -11.69
C THR A 231 -7.89 -19.84 -11.32
N SER A 232 -7.42 -18.79 -11.99
CA SER A 232 -6.15 -18.12 -11.72
C SER A 232 -6.27 -17.11 -10.58
N HIS A 233 -5.13 -16.79 -10.00
CA HIS A 233 -4.92 -15.75 -9.00
C HIS A 233 -3.46 -15.31 -9.08
N GLN A 234 -3.15 -14.16 -8.51
CA GLN A 234 -1.78 -13.67 -8.37
C GLN A 234 -1.07 -14.44 -7.26
N LYS A 235 0.15 -14.91 -7.54
CA LYS A 235 0.99 -15.64 -6.58
C LYS A 235 1.79 -14.68 -5.75
N GLY A 236 1.93 -14.97 -4.46
CA GLY A 236 2.75 -14.20 -3.52
C GLY A 236 2.02 -13.90 -2.22
N GLU A 237 2.75 -13.29 -1.32
CA GLU A 237 2.28 -12.82 -0.03
C GLU A 237 2.14 -11.29 -0.11
N TYR A 238 0.95 -10.79 0.21
CA TYR A 238 0.57 -9.39 0.05
C TYR A 238 0.29 -8.76 1.41
N PRO A 239 0.89 -7.62 1.73
CA PRO A 239 0.58 -6.92 2.97
C PRO A 239 -0.84 -6.38 2.95
N PHE A 240 -1.46 -6.35 4.13
CA PHE A 240 -2.75 -5.71 4.34
C PHE A 240 -2.83 -5.08 5.73
N THR A 241 -3.74 -4.13 5.89
CA THR A 241 -4.07 -3.55 7.18
C THR A 241 -5.57 -3.48 7.41
N VAL A 242 -5.98 -3.21 8.65
CA VAL A 242 -7.40 -3.05 9.03
C VAL A 242 -7.61 -1.59 9.44
N ILE A 243 -8.49 -0.91 8.72
CA ILE A 243 -8.72 0.53 8.87
C ILE A 243 -10.10 0.79 9.44
N LYS A 244 -10.18 1.74 10.36
CA LYS A 244 -11.44 2.25 10.89
C LYS A 244 -12.36 2.72 9.75
N ASN A 245 -13.64 2.40 9.85
CA ASN A 245 -14.69 2.71 8.86
C ASN A 245 -14.49 2.09 7.45
N THR A 246 -13.54 1.16 7.30
CA THR A 246 -13.25 0.54 6.00
C THR A 246 -13.08 -0.98 6.09
N GLY A 247 -12.44 -1.47 7.18
CA GLY A 247 -12.07 -2.87 7.31
C GLY A 247 -10.69 -3.19 6.71
N ILE A 248 -10.55 -4.38 6.15
CA ILE A 248 -9.31 -4.85 5.50
C ILE A 248 -9.09 -4.11 4.19
N VAL A 249 -7.85 -3.65 4.01
CA VAL A 249 -7.33 -3.12 2.74
C VAL A 249 -6.03 -3.84 2.41
N ALA A 250 -6.00 -4.55 1.30
CA ALA A 250 -4.80 -5.21 0.79
C ALA A 250 -4.01 -4.28 -0.15
N ILE A 251 -2.70 -4.47 -0.18
CA ILE A 251 -1.78 -3.64 -0.98
C ILE A 251 -1.11 -4.52 -2.03
N PRO A 252 -1.78 -4.79 -3.17
CA PRO A 252 -1.18 -5.58 -4.24
C PRO A 252 -0.18 -4.74 -5.03
N LEU A 253 1.10 -5.07 -4.94
CA LEU A 253 2.13 -4.43 -5.77
C LEU A 253 2.06 -4.90 -7.22
N SER A 254 1.67 -6.14 -7.45
CA SER A 254 1.56 -6.75 -8.77
C SER A 254 0.33 -6.27 -9.58
N GLY A 255 -0.63 -5.62 -8.93
CA GLY A 255 -1.77 -4.98 -9.60
C GLY A 255 -1.48 -3.60 -10.18
N ILE A 256 -0.24 -3.11 -10.01
CA ILE A 256 0.18 -1.81 -10.55
C ILE A 256 0.53 -2.01 -12.03
N GLU A 257 -0.44 -1.81 -12.90
CA GLU A 257 -0.18 -1.78 -14.34
C GLU A 257 0.68 -0.56 -14.71
N LEU A 258 1.76 -0.78 -15.47
CA LEU A 258 2.59 0.30 -16.03
C LEU A 258 1.91 1.05 -17.21
N LYS A 259 0.58 1.11 -17.25
CA LYS A 259 -0.23 1.78 -18.29
C LYS A 259 -0.45 3.27 -17.99
N GLN A 260 0.53 3.94 -17.44
CA GLN A 260 0.43 5.36 -17.13
C GLN A 260 0.56 6.21 -18.40
N ARG A 261 -0.29 7.21 -18.54
CA ARG A 261 -0.08 8.27 -19.54
C ARG A 261 1.12 9.09 -19.08
N SER A 262 1.98 9.49 -20.00
CA SER A 262 3.11 10.36 -19.71
C SER A 262 2.77 11.78 -20.14
N SER A 263 3.02 12.75 -19.23
CA SER A 263 2.79 14.16 -19.49
C SER A 263 4.05 14.80 -20.10
N THR A 264 3.87 15.68 -21.06
CA THR A 264 4.93 16.55 -21.59
C THR A 264 4.93 17.94 -20.93
N VAL A 265 3.94 18.21 -20.08
CA VAL A 265 3.81 19.47 -19.37
C VAL A 265 4.90 19.60 -18.30
N ARG A 266 5.59 20.71 -18.26
CA ARG A 266 6.60 21.00 -17.25
C ARG A 266 6.05 21.89 -16.15
N ILE A 267 6.53 21.66 -14.95
CA ILE A 267 6.24 22.45 -13.77
C ILE A 267 7.54 22.95 -13.16
N SER A 268 7.51 24.14 -12.60
CA SER A 268 8.67 24.74 -11.94
C SER A 268 9.00 24.04 -10.62
N SER A 269 10.27 23.93 -10.31
CA SER A 269 10.80 23.48 -9.01
C SER A 269 10.60 24.49 -7.89
N GLY A 270 10.25 25.74 -8.22
CA GLY A 270 10.29 26.89 -7.31
C GLY A 270 11.63 27.62 -7.33
N ASN A 271 12.61 27.14 -8.12
CA ASN A 271 13.90 27.79 -8.31
C ASN A 271 14.24 27.87 -9.81
N VAL A 272 14.35 29.09 -10.32
CA VAL A 272 14.52 29.36 -11.76
C VAL A 272 15.79 28.74 -12.34
N GLU A 273 16.90 28.77 -11.57
CA GLU A 273 18.17 28.20 -12.05
C GLU A 273 18.11 26.66 -12.07
N LEU A 274 17.46 26.03 -11.09
CA LEU A 274 17.23 24.58 -11.10
C LEU A 274 16.32 24.18 -12.27
N ASP A 275 15.31 24.98 -12.58
CA ASP A 275 14.46 24.74 -13.74
C ASP A 275 15.27 24.77 -15.03
N LYS A 276 16.20 25.73 -15.19
CA LYS A 276 17.12 25.78 -16.34
C LYS A 276 18.02 24.54 -16.40
N MET A 277 18.61 24.13 -15.28
CA MET A 277 19.42 22.91 -15.19
C MET A 277 18.62 21.66 -15.60
N CYS A 278 17.32 21.64 -15.35
CA CYS A 278 16.40 20.56 -15.69
C CYS A 278 15.70 20.74 -17.05
N GLY A 279 16.18 21.64 -17.91
CA GLY A 279 15.62 21.86 -19.25
C GLY A 279 14.21 22.46 -19.23
N GLY A 280 13.91 23.32 -18.26
CA GLY A 280 12.66 24.05 -18.09
C GLY A 280 11.75 23.50 -16.99
N GLY A 281 12.31 22.83 -15.98
CA GLY A 281 11.58 22.28 -14.85
C GLY A 281 11.32 20.77 -14.95
N PHE A 282 10.45 20.24 -14.08
CA PHE A 282 10.14 18.82 -14.00
C PHE A 282 8.89 18.46 -14.81
N PHE A 283 8.75 17.22 -15.25
CA PHE A 283 7.48 16.76 -15.82
C PHE A 283 6.41 16.62 -14.73
N ARG A 284 5.16 16.95 -15.07
CA ARG A 284 4.04 17.00 -14.15
C ARG A 284 3.72 15.66 -13.47
N ASP A 285 4.00 14.55 -14.14
CA ASP A 285 3.78 13.18 -13.66
C ASP A 285 5.06 12.51 -13.14
N SER A 286 6.14 13.28 -12.91
CA SER A 286 7.44 12.73 -12.54
C SER A 286 7.63 12.60 -11.03
N ILE A 287 8.45 11.63 -10.66
CA ILE A 287 8.97 11.47 -9.30
C ILE A 287 10.40 12.01 -9.26
N ILE A 288 10.58 13.04 -8.46
CA ILE A 288 11.84 13.73 -8.22
C ILE A 288 12.42 13.26 -6.90
N LEU A 289 13.62 12.75 -6.90
CA LEU A 289 14.38 12.42 -5.70
C LEU A 289 15.44 13.50 -5.45
N VAL A 290 15.38 14.11 -4.28
CA VAL A 290 16.41 15.03 -3.79
C VAL A 290 17.23 14.30 -2.74
N SER A 291 18.46 13.93 -3.08
CA SER A 291 19.35 13.17 -2.20
C SER A 291 20.52 14.03 -1.72
N GLY A 292 20.88 13.90 -0.45
CA GLY A 292 22.02 14.60 0.12
C GLY A 292 22.13 14.48 1.63
N ALA A 293 23.26 14.89 2.19
CA ALA A 293 23.54 14.85 3.62
C ALA A 293 22.60 15.75 4.43
N THR A 294 22.56 15.56 5.75
CA THR A 294 21.80 16.42 6.67
C THR A 294 22.31 17.87 6.57
N GLY A 295 21.39 18.84 6.55
CA GLY A 295 21.72 20.28 6.51
C GLY A 295 22.10 20.82 5.12
N CYS A 296 22.12 19.98 4.06
CA CYS A 296 22.49 20.45 2.71
C CYS A 296 21.38 21.21 1.98
N GLY A 297 20.14 21.34 2.53
CA GLY A 297 19.07 22.16 1.94
C GLY A 297 17.91 21.39 1.31
N LYS A 298 17.75 20.08 1.61
CA LYS A 298 16.65 19.26 1.08
C LYS A 298 15.26 19.80 1.45
N THR A 299 15.04 20.07 2.74
CA THR A 299 13.77 20.61 3.27
C THR A 299 13.46 21.99 2.68
N MET A 300 14.48 22.82 2.50
CA MET A 300 14.32 24.12 1.84
C MET A 300 13.84 23.98 0.39
N LEU A 301 14.43 23.06 -0.39
CA LEU A 301 13.98 22.78 -1.75
C LEU A 301 12.54 22.20 -1.77
N SER A 302 12.20 21.37 -0.78
CA SER A 302 10.83 20.88 -0.56
C SER A 302 9.86 22.02 -0.31
N ALA A 303 10.24 22.99 0.54
CA ALA A 303 9.44 24.17 0.83
C ALA A 303 9.26 25.08 -0.40
N ALA A 304 10.31 25.29 -1.18
CA ALA A 304 10.24 26.06 -2.42
C ALA A 304 9.32 25.40 -3.46
N PHE A 305 9.39 24.06 -3.58
CA PHE A 305 8.52 23.31 -4.48
C PHE A 305 7.05 23.37 -4.06
N ALA A 306 6.77 23.37 -2.74
CA ALA A 306 5.43 23.58 -2.21
C ALA A 306 4.93 25.01 -2.44
N ALA A 307 5.78 26.03 -2.19
CA ALA A 307 5.44 27.44 -2.36
C ALA A 307 5.12 27.79 -3.82
N GLU A 308 5.80 27.18 -4.77
CA GLU A 308 5.54 27.38 -6.19
C GLU A 308 4.13 26.92 -6.61
N ALA A 309 3.51 25.99 -5.85
CA ALA A 309 2.11 25.61 -6.08
C ALA A 309 1.17 26.81 -5.90
N ALA A 310 1.41 27.65 -4.89
CA ALA A 310 0.58 28.82 -4.61
C ALA A 310 0.59 29.83 -5.78
N LYS A 311 1.74 30.07 -6.39
CA LYS A 311 1.85 30.98 -7.55
C LYS A 311 1.05 30.51 -8.75
N ASN A 312 0.86 29.19 -8.88
CA ASN A 312 0.15 28.56 -10.00
C ASN A 312 -1.28 28.13 -9.65
N GLN A 313 -1.82 28.55 -8.50
CA GLN A 313 -3.14 28.14 -8.00
C GLN A 313 -3.30 26.60 -7.93
N GLN A 314 -2.22 25.89 -7.65
CA GLN A 314 -2.15 24.45 -7.49
C GLN A 314 -2.14 24.09 -6.01
N LYS A 315 -2.62 22.92 -5.66
CA LYS A 315 -2.55 22.38 -4.30
C LYS A 315 -1.28 21.56 -4.09
N ALA A 316 -0.63 21.73 -2.94
CA ALA A 316 0.51 20.96 -2.51
C ALA A 316 0.23 20.21 -1.20
N LEU A 317 0.62 18.94 -1.14
CA LEU A 317 0.61 18.12 0.08
C LEU A 317 2.05 17.91 0.52
N LEU A 318 2.38 18.31 1.74
CA LEU A 318 3.68 18.09 2.35
C LEU A 318 3.55 17.10 3.50
N LEU A 319 4.24 15.98 3.39
CA LEU A 319 4.32 14.91 4.38
C LEU A 319 5.69 15.00 5.05
N ALA A 320 5.74 15.36 6.33
CA ALA A 320 6.98 15.49 7.10
C ALA A 320 7.08 14.36 8.15
N PHE A 321 8.22 13.67 8.18
CA PHE A 321 8.47 12.52 9.05
C PHE A 321 9.61 12.74 10.05
N GLU A 322 10.29 13.88 10.01
CA GLU A 322 11.43 14.17 10.87
C GLU A 322 11.28 15.48 11.66
N GLU A 323 10.45 16.40 11.17
CA GLU A 323 10.26 17.72 11.78
C GLU A 323 8.83 17.90 12.29
N SER A 324 8.69 18.59 13.43
CA SER A 324 7.37 19.01 13.90
C SER A 324 6.80 20.11 13.01
N ARG A 325 5.47 20.29 13.07
CA ARG A 325 4.78 21.34 12.31
C ARG A 325 5.36 22.73 12.62
N GLU A 326 5.55 23.05 13.89
CA GLU A 326 6.04 24.35 14.34
C GLU A 326 7.47 24.62 13.86
N GLN A 327 8.33 23.60 13.86
CA GLN A 327 9.69 23.70 13.34
C GLN A 327 9.69 23.96 11.84
N LEU A 328 8.89 23.19 11.09
CA LEU A 328 8.80 23.30 9.65
C LEU A 328 8.26 24.68 9.22
N PHE A 329 7.23 25.19 9.89
CA PHE A 329 6.63 26.49 9.62
C PHE A 329 7.60 27.63 9.95
N ARG A 330 8.26 27.59 11.11
CA ARG A 330 9.31 28.55 11.47
C ARG A 330 10.43 28.56 10.43
N ASN A 331 10.90 27.38 10.00
CA ASN A 331 11.97 27.28 9.03
C ASN A 331 11.53 27.84 7.67
N ALA A 332 10.33 27.52 7.19
CA ALA A 332 9.77 28.05 5.96
C ALA A 332 9.64 29.59 6.00
N TYR A 333 9.14 30.12 7.11
CA TYR A 333 9.04 31.57 7.31
C TYR A 333 10.42 32.26 7.25
N GLY A 334 11.45 31.61 7.79
CA GLY A 334 12.84 32.08 7.70
C GLY A 334 13.39 32.16 6.26
N TRP A 335 12.77 31.47 5.31
CA TRP A 335 13.09 31.51 3.87
C TRP A 335 12.08 32.35 3.07
N GLY A 336 11.26 33.15 3.72
CA GLY A 336 10.25 34.01 3.08
C GLY A 336 9.01 33.24 2.57
N ILE A 337 8.74 32.05 3.07
CA ILE A 337 7.61 31.19 2.69
C ILE A 337 6.63 31.11 3.85
N ASP A 338 5.41 31.60 3.66
CA ASP A 338 4.34 31.60 4.65
C ASP A 338 3.42 30.38 4.49
N PHE A 339 3.76 29.30 5.20
CA PHE A 339 2.97 28.07 5.18
C PHE A 339 1.62 28.20 5.89
N GLU A 340 1.50 29.08 6.91
CA GLU A 340 0.24 29.31 7.61
C GLU A 340 -0.80 29.88 6.64
N LYS A 341 -0.43 30.95 5.96
CA LYS A 341 -1.30 31.57 4.95
C LYS A 341 -1.67 30.60 3.83
N MET A 342 -0.71 29.81 3.34
CA MET A 342 -0.98 28.83 2.28
C MET A 342 -1.96 27.74 2.70
N GLU A 343 -1.98 27.33 3.98
CA GLU A 343 -2.97 26.39 4.51
C GLU A 343 -4.34 27.05 4.71
N GLU A 344 -4.39 28.28 5.22
CA GLU A 344 -5.63 29.06 5.32
C GLU A 344 -6.28 29.25 3.95
N ASP A 345 -5.49 29.50 2.92
CA ASP A 345 -5.97 29.62 1.53
C ASP A 345 -6.36 28.26 0.91
N GLY A 346 -6.18 27.14 1.62
CA GLY A 346 -6.49 25.79 1.16
C GLY A 346 -5.59 25.27 0.03
N ILE A 347 -4.44 25.91 -0.17
CA ILE A 347 -3.46 25.58 -1.21
C ILE A 347 -2.44 24.54 -0.71
N LEU A 348 -2.05 24.64 0.55
CA LEU A 348 -1.13 23.71 1.19
C LEU A 348 -1.88 22.84 2.20
N LYS A 349 -1.46 21.59 2.34
CA LYS A 349 -1.78 20.74 3.48
C LYS A 349 -0.48 20.13 4.00
N VAL A 350 -0.16 20.39 5.26
CA VAL A 350 1.01 19.82 5.93
C VAL A 350 0.56 18.73 6.90
N VAL A 351 1.21 17.58 6.80
CA VAL A 351 0.94 16.42 7.68
C VAL A 351 2.27 15.97 8.26
N CYS A 352 2.43 16.20 9.56
CA CYS A 352 3.60 15.75 10.32
C CYS A 352 3.25 14.48 11.08
N ARG A 353 4.05 13.42 10.90
CA ARG A 353 3.86 12.12 11.57
C ARG A 353 5.19 11.49 11.92
N TYR A 354 5.26 10.85 13.07
CA TYR A 354 6.40 10.02 13.41
C TYR A 354 6.31 8.68 12.66
N PRO A 355 7.39 8.25 11.99
CA PRO A 355 7.38 6.99 11.23
C PRO A 355 7.18 5.77 12.12
N GLU A 356 7.56 5.87 13.41
CA GLU A 356 7.42 4.80 14.40
C GLU A 356 5.97 4.56 14.85
N ALA A 357 5.08 5.52 14.66
CA ALA A 357 3.72 5.47 15.19
C ALA A 357 2.87 4.36 14.56
N GLU A 358 3.12 4.03 13.30
CA GLU A 358 2.32 3.10 12.51
C GLU A 358 3.21 2.24 11.59
N GLY A 359 2.63 1.21 10.95
CA GLY A 359 3.30 0.43 9.90
C GLY A 359 3.37 1.20 8.58
N LEU A 360 4.26 0.77 7.67
CA LEU A 360 4.35 1.40 6.33
C LEU A 360 3.06 1.26 5.54
N GLU A 361 2.35 0.16 5.71
CA GLU A 361 1.07 -0.11 5.09
C GLU A 361 0.01 0.91 5.53
N ASP A 362 -0.03 1.22 6.82
CA ASP A 362 -0.94 2.22 7.39
C ASP A 362 -0.61 3.62 6.87
N HIS A 363 0.69 4.00 6.89
CA HIS A 363 1.15 5.26 6.29
C HIS A 363 0.74 5.37 4.81
N LEU A 364 0.92 4.31 4.02
CA LEU A 364 0.57 4.32 2.59
C LEU A 364 -0.92 4.59 2.36
N ILE A 365 -1.79 3.93 3.14
CA ILE A 365 -3.23 4.07 2.98
C ILE A 365 -3.70 5.46 3.43
N ILE A 366 -3.17 5.94 4.55
CA ILE A 366 -3.47 7.29 5.03
C ILE A 366 -3.04 8.33 3.99
N ILE A 367 -1.84 8.21 3.44
CA ILE A 367 -1.35 9.11 2.39
C ILE A 367 -2.26 9.05 1.16
N LYS A 368 -2.64 7.85 0.70
CA LYS A 368 -3.57 7.69 -0.43
C LYS A 368 -4.94 8.32 -0.16
N SER A 369 -5.47 8.18 1.05
CA SER A 369 -6.74 8.82 1.44
C SER A 369 -6.61 10.35 1.40
N ILE A 370 -5.54 10.90 2.01
CA ILE A 370 -5.32 12.35 2.00
C ILE A 370 -5.19 12.88 0.56
N ILE A 371 -4.50 12.17 -0.33
CA ILE A 371 -4.36 12.56 -1.74
C ILE A 371 -5.71 12.53 -2.44
N LYS A 372 -6.53 11.50 -2.23
CA LYS A 372 -7.88 11.38 -2.82
C LYS A 372 -8.79 12.52 -2.38
N ASP A 373 -8.74 12.91 -1.09
CA ASP A 373 -9.61 13.94 -0.50
C ASP A 373 -9.14 15.35 -0.87
N PHE A 374 -7.86 15.63 -0.71
CA PHE A 374 -7.27 16.97 -0.94
C PHE A 374 -7.03 17.29 -2.41
N LYS A 375 -6.78 16.26 -3.24
CA LYS A 375 -6.52 16.34 -4.70
C LYS A 375 -5.36 17.29 -5.04
N PRO A 376 -4.17 17.08 -4.46
CA PRO A 376 -3.01 17.91 -4.74
C PRO A 376 -2.47 17.68 -6.15
N GLN A 377 -1.80 18.67 -6.72
CA GLN A 377 -1.00 18.54 -7.94
C GLN A 377 0.47 18.29 -7.64
N ARG A 378 0.90 18.55 -6.40
CA ARG A 378 2.26 18.31 -5.91
C ARG A 378 2.21 17.57 -4.59
N VAL A 379 3.01 16.52 -4.47
CA VAL A 379 3.17 15.74 -3.23
C VAL A 379 4.63 15.74 -2.84
N ILE A 380 4.93 16.16 -1.63
CA ILE A 380 6.26 16.21 -1.06
C ILE A 380 6.35 15.20 0.08
N VAL A 381 7.41 14.40 0.14
CA VAL A 381 7.73 13.47 1.23
C VAL A 381 9.11 13.81 1.79
N ASP A 382 9.15 14.36 2.99
CA ASP A 382 10.39 14.78 3.67
C ASP A 382 10.47 14.14 5.08
N SER A 383 11.28 13.06 5.28
CA SER A 383 12.10 12.37 4.32
C SER A 383 11.71 10.88 4.17
N LEU A 384 12.02 10.29 3.03
CA LEU A 384 11.91 8.84 2.84
C LEU A 384 12.83 8.06 3.79
N SER A 385 14.00 8.62 4.12
CA SER A 385 14.97 7.97 5.02
C SER A 385 14.42 7.73 6.43
N ALA A 386 13.48 8.56 6.90
CA ALA A 386 12.79 8.33 8.16
C ALA A 386 11.95 7.03 8.12
N LEU A 387 11.22 6.80 7.04
CA LEU A 387 10.42 5.60 6.83
C LEU A 387 11.29 4.36 6.57
N GLU A 388 12.45 4.53 5.92
CA GLU A 388 13.43 3.46 5.67
C GLU A 388 13.98 2.89 6.98
N ARG A 389 14.32 3.75 7.96
CA ARG A 389 14.88 3.34 9.26
C ARG A 389 13.96 2.45 10.10
N VAL A 390 12.65 2.55 9.93
CA VAL A 390 11.64 1.83 10.73
C VAL A 390 11.08 0.60 10.04
N SER A 391 11.70 0.15 8.95
CA SER A 391 11.17 -0.92 8.11
C SER A 391 12.26 -1.84 7.58
N THR A 392 11.85 -2.98 7.01
CA THR A 392 12.76 -3.83 6.24
C THR A 392 13.02 -3.19 4.86
N ILE A 393 14.18 -3.44 4.27
CA ILE A 393 14.53 -2.96 2.91
C ILE A 393 13.48 -3.36 1.88
N LYS A 394 12.96 -4.59 1.98
CA LYS A 394 11.90 -5.09 1.10
C LYS A 394 10.59 -4.30 1.30
N GLY A 395 10.11 -4.17 2.53
CA GLY A 395 8.88 -3.45 2.86
C GLY A 395 8.94 -1.99 2.44
N PHE A 396 10.07 -1.33 2.70
CA PHE A 396 10.30 0.06 2.27
C PHE A 396 10.25 0.20 0.74
N ARG A 397 10.93 -0.68 0.01
CA ARG A 397 10.89 -0.67 -1.46
C ARG A 397 9.48 -0.88 -2.00
N GLU A 398 8.73 -1.78 -1.41
CA GLU A 398 7.32 -2.04 -1.74
C GLU A 398 6.46 -0.79 -1.49
N PHE A 399 6.63 -0.13 -0.36
CA PHE A 399 5.97 1.12 -0.04
C PHE A 399 6.26 2.21 -1.08
N VAL A 400 7.53 2.44 -1.42
CA VAL A 400 7.93 3.46 -2.41
C VAL A 400 7.35 3.15 -3.79
N ILE A 401 7.37 1.89 -4.23
CA ILE A 401 6.76 1.48 -5.51
C ILE A 401 5.26 1.77 -5.50
N ALA A 402 4.55 1.39 -4.45
CA ALA A 402 3.11 1.58 -4.34
C ALA A 402 2.71 3.07 -4.28
N LEU A 403 3.47 3.89 -3.54
CA LEU A 403 3.23 5.32 -3.43
C LEU A 403 3.53 6.04 -4.75
N THR A 404 4.70 5.80 -5.35
CA THR A 404 5.11 6.45 -6.60
C THR A 404 4.18 6.10 -7.75
N SER A 405 3.77 4.84 -7.84
CA SER A 405 2.83 4.40 -8.86
C SER A 405 1.45 5.06 -8.69
N PHE A 406 0.96 5.16 -7.45
CA PHE A 406 -0.30 5.83 -7.16
C PHE A 406 -0.24 7.33 -7.52
N ILE A 407 0.83 8.03 -7.15
CA ILE A 407 1.06 9.44 -7.46
C ILE A 407 1.09 9.66 -8.98
N LYS A 408 1.85 8.84 -9.72
CA LYS A 408 1.94 8.91 -11.18
C LYS A 408 0.60 8.65 -11.87
N HIS A 409 -0.18 7.69 -11.35
CA HIS A 409 -1.50 7.38 -11.92
C HIS A 409 -2.49 8.53 -11.78
N GLN A 410 -2.30 9.39 -10.77
CA GLN A 410 -3.09 10.61 -10.56
C GLN A 410 -2.52 11.83 -11.31
N GLU A 411 -1.47 11.65 -12.13
CA GLU A 411 -0.74 12.73 -12.83
C GLU A 411 -0.23 13.82 -11.87
N ILE A 412 0.23 13.41 -10.69
CA ILE A 412 0.77 14.29 -9.63
C ILE A 412 2.30 14.27 -9.69
N ALA A 413 2.94 15.43 -9.53
CA ALA A 413 4.37 15.51 -9.33
C ALA A 413 4.74 15.16 -7.88
N GLY A 414 5.66 14.19 -7.71
CA GLY A 414 6.18 13.78 -6.40
C GLY A 414 7.61 14.25 -6.20
N LEU A 415 7.87 15.02 -5.14
CA LEU A 415 9.23 15.36 -4.71
C LEU A 415 9.53 14.64 -3.40
N PHE A 416 10.52 13.77 -3.42
CA PHE A 416 10.91 12.96 -2.27
C PHE A 416 12.32 13.32 -1.85
N THR A 417 12.57 13.49 -0.55
CA THR A 417 13.91 13.69 -0.04
C THR A 417 14.47 12.40 0.55
N SER A 418 15.76 12.21 0.41
CA SER A 418 16.51 11.11 1.01
C SER A 418 17.81 11.61 1.59
N THR A 419 18.11 11.20 2.81
CA THR A 419 19.35 11.56 3.50
C THR A 419 20.42 10.51 3.23
N THR A 420 21.60 10.92 2.81
CA THR A 420 22.77 10.04 2.67
C THR A 420 23.55 10.00 3.98
N GLY A 421 24.05 8.81 4.36
CA GLY A 421 24.80 8.63 5.62
C GLY A 421 26.14 9.33 5.65
N GLU A 422 26.72 9.64 4.47
CA GLU A 422 28.02 10.29 4.36
C GLU A 422 27.88 11.76 4.01
N LEU A 423 28.64 12.62 4.70
CA LEU A 423 28.65 14.06 4.45
C LEU A 423 29.29 14.38 3.08
N MET A 424 30.38 13.69 2.75
CA MET A 424 31.14 13.84 1.52
C MET A 424 31.36 12.47 0.88
N GLY A 425 31.19 12.37 -0.44
CA GLY A 425 31.33 11.10 -1.16
C GLY A 425 30.11 10.19 -1.04
N GLY A 426 30.37 8.89 -1.01
CA GLY A 426 29.35 7.83 -0.91
C GLY A 426 29.13 7.09 -2.22
N THR A 427 28.98 5.76 -2.11
CA THR A 427 28.87 4.84 -3.25
C THR A 427 27.45 4.73 -3.81
N SER A 428 26.44 5.14 -3.07
CA SER A 428 25.03 5.04 -3.48
C SER A 428 24.26 6.33 -3.22
N VAL A 429 23.32 6.64 -4.10
CA VAL A 429 22.36 7.75 -3.94
C VAL A 429 21.31 7.41 -2.90
N THR A 430 21.00 6.13 -2.73
CA THR A 430 20.03 5.60 -1.77
C THR A 430 20.40 4.17 -1.41
N GLU A 431 20.24 3.77 -0.16
CA GLU A 431 20.52 2.41 0.32
C GLU A 431 19.56 1.38 -0.29
N ALA A 432 18.28 1.72 -0.41
CA ALA A 432 17.24 0.82 -0.94
C ALA A 432 17.10 0.82 -2.47
N HIS A 433 18.06 1.35 -3.23
CA HIS A 433 18.05 1.39 -4.70
C HIS A 433 16.79 2.05 -5.32
N ILE A 434 16.15 2.99 -4.62
CA ILE A 434 14.96 3.71 -5.12
C ILE A 434 15.28 4.63 -6.30
N SER A 435 16.53 4.93 -6.56
CA SER A 435 17.01 5.67 -7.74
C SER A 435 16.55 5.07 -9.07
N THR A 436 16.25 3.77 -9.11
CA THR A 436 15.73 3.09 -10.31
C THR A 436 14.26 3.42 -10.59
N ILE A 437 13.49 3.76 -9.56
CA ILE A 437 12.04 4.00 -9.63
C ILE A 437 11.76 5.48 -9.95
N THR A 438 12.69 6.38 -9.61
CA THR A 438 12.55 7.83 -9.80
C THR A 438 12.90 8.27 -11.23
N ASP A 439 12.24 9.34 -11.69
CA ASP A 439 12.45 9.89 -13.04
C ASP A 439 13.58 10.93 -13.04
N THR A 440 13.64 11.75 -11.99
CA THR A 440 14.65 12.78 -11.82
C THR A 440 15.39 12.60 -10.51
N ILE A 441 16.69 12.81 -10.51
CA ILE A 441 17.53 12.76 -9.31
C ILE A 441 18.32 14.07 -9.23
N ILE A 442 18.06 14.82 -8.17
CA ILE A 442 18.83 16.01 -7.79
C ILE A 442 19.73 15.63 -6.62
N LEU A 443 21.00 15.88 -6.77
CA LEU A 443 22.00 15.56 -5.76
C LEU A 443 22.50 16.85 -5.12
N LEU A 444 22.41 16.94 -3.80
CA LEU A 444 22.96 18.02 -2.99
C LEU A 444 24.18 17.46 -2.23
N ARG A 445 25.32 18.13 -2.29
CA ARG A 445 26.56 17.69 -1.66
C ARG A 445 27.26 18.83 -0.93
N TYR A 446 27.92 18.49 0.16
CA TYR A 446 28.96 19.36 0.71
C TYR A 446 30.26 19.16 -0.06
N VAL A 447 30.97 20.24 -0.27
CA VAL A 447 32.25 20.29 -0.96
C VAL A 447 33.20 21.09 -0.08
N GLU A 448 34.25 20.47 0.41
CA GLU A 448 35.32 21.18 1.10
C GLU A 448 36.25 21.82 0.07
N MET A 449 36.36 23.12 0.14
CA MET A 449 37.24 23.87 -0.73
C MET A 449 38.00 24.93 0.09
N PHE A 450 39.32 24.82 0.13
CA PHE A 450 40.20 25.78 0.80
C PHE A 450 39.85 26.07 2.27
N GLY A 451 39.42 25.03 2.99
CA GLY A 451 39.03 25.13 4.39
C GLY A 451 37.61 25.66 4.63
N GLU A 452 36.83 25.86 3.57
CA GLU A 452 35.42 26.26 3.64
C GLU A 452 34.50 25.12 3.18
N MET A 453 33.39 24.95 3.88
CA MET A 453 32.34 24.03 3.47
C MET A 453 31.35 24.73 2.53
N ARG A 454 31.41 24.39 1.27
CA ARG A 454 30.50 24.87 0.23
C ARG A 454 29.44 23.83 -0.11
N ARG A 455 28.38 24.24 -0.79
CA ARG A 455 27.32 23.37 -1.23
C ARG A 455 27.25 23.28 -2.73
N GLY A 456 27.14 22.05 -3.25
CA GLY A 456 27.01 21.76 -4.67
C GLY A 456 25.68 21.11 -4.98
N ILE A 457 25.06 21.48 -6.11
CA ILE A 457 23.83 20.90 -6.66
C ILE A 457 24.08 20.42 -8.09
N THR A 458 23.54 19.25 -8.42
CA THR A 458 23.55 18.73 -9.81
C THR A 458 22.32 17.89 -10.10
N ALA A 459 21.86 17.93 -11.34
CA ALA A 459 20.86 17.01 -11.87
C ALA A 459 21.57 15.76 -12.38
N LEU A 460 21.59 14.70 -11.57
CA LEU A 460 22.31 13.46 -11.89
C LEU A 460 21.60 12.65 -12.97
N LYS A 461 20.27 12.69 -12.98
CA LYS A 461 19.42 11.91 -13.89
C LYS A 461 18.14 12.67 -14.18
N MET A 462 17.70 12.63 -15.43
CA MET A 462 16.38 13.09 -15.84
C MET A 462 15.88 12.26 -17.02
N ARG A 463 14.83 11.46 -16.79
CA ARG A 463 14.25 10.62 -17.84
C ARG A 463 13.48 11.44 -18.86
N GLY A 464 13.69 11.16 -20.13
CA GLY A 464 12.95 11.79 -21.22
C GLY A 464 13.29 13.27 -21.47
N SER A 465 14.35 13.80 -20.84
CA SER A 465 14.78 15.20 -21.02
C SER A 465 16.29 15.35 -21.00
N MET A 466 16.75 16.33 -21.76
CA MET A 466 18.10 16.87 -21.60
C MET A 466 18.16 17.66 -20.30
N HIS A 467 19.29 17.58 -19.61
CA HIS A 467 19.59 18.33 -18.41
C HIS A 467 21.07 18.73 -18.41
N GLU A 468 21.37 19.74 -17.63
CA GLU A 468 22.75 20.19 -17.43
C GLU A 468 23.53 19.16 -16.58
N LYS A 469 24.77 18.92 -16.92
CA LYS A 469 25.62 17.92 -16.24
C LYS A 469 26.58 18.54 -15.24
N ASP A 470 26.59 19.87 -15.16
CA ASP A 470 27.49 20.60 -14.28
C ASP A 470 27.09 20.46 -12.82
N ILE A 471 28.07 20.52 -11.94
CA ILE A 471 27.90 20.71 -10.52
C ILE A 471 28.00 22.21 -10.25
N ARG A 472 26.89 22.81 -9.80
CA ARG A 472 26.86 24.25 -9.49
C ARG A 472 26.93 24.48 -8.00
N GLU A 473 27.63 25.53 -7.61
CA GLU A 473 27.62 26.03 -6.24
C GLU A 473 26.27 26.66 -5.90
N PHE A 474 25.79 26.50 -4.67
CA PHE A 474 24.61 27.19 -4.20
C PHE A 474 24.72 27.62 -2.73
N ASN A 475 24.02 28.69 -2.39
CA ASN A 475 23.91 29.23 -1.06
C ASN A 475 22.43 29.28 -0.62
N ILE A 476 22.20 29.27 0.68
CA ILE A 476 20.87 29.41 1.28
C ILE A 476 20.91 30.61 2.22
N ASP A 477 19.95 31.53 2.05
CA ASP A 477 19.72 32.67 2.93
C ASP A 477 18.22 32.88 3.22
N SER A 478 17.88 34.05 3.74
CA SER A 478 16.47 34.39 4.04
C SER A 478 15.57 34.56 2.81
N GLN A 479 16.12 34.55 1.61
CA GLN A 479 15.40 34.62 0.33
C GLN A 479 15.29 33.23 -0.33
N GLY A 480 15.85 32.20 0.30
CA GLY A 480 15.82 30.83 -0.17
C GLY A 480 17.14 30.32 -0.75
N MET A 481 17.06 29.45 -1.76
CA MET A 481 18.23 28.83 -2.41
C MET A 481 18.66 29.61 -3.64
N HIS A 482 19.93 30.03 -3.66
CA HIS A 482 20.54 30.71 -4.77
C HIS A 482 21.58 29.82 -5.44
N ILE A 483 21.30 29.35 -6.65
CA ILE A 483 22.20 28.54 -7.45
C ILE A 483 23.09 29.44 -8.30
N GLY A 484 24.39 29.32 -8.08
CA GLY A 484 25.41 30.10 -8.74
C GLY A 484 26.01 29.42 -9.97
N LYS A 485 27.29 29.70 -10.19
CA LYS A 485 28.07 29.16 -11.31
C LYS A 485 28.48 27.71 -11.07
N ALA A 486 28.82 27.02 -12.15
CA ALA A 486 29.43 25.70 -12.06
C ALA A 486 30.81 25.80 -11.38
N PHE A 487 31.13 24.74 -10.61
CA PHE A 487 32.50 24.60 -10.11
C PHE A 487 33.47 24.46 -11.30
N SER A 488 34.47 25.29 -11.35
CA SER A 488 35.55 25.24 -12.37
C SER A 488 36.82 24.69 -11.74
N ASN A 489 37.61 23.97 -12.57
CA ASN A 489 38.96 23.51 -12.19
C ASN A 489 39.00 22.53 -10.99
N VAL A 490 37.89 21.88 -10.66
CA VAL A 490 37.77 20.92 -9.57
C VAL A 490 37.20 19.61 -10.12
N THR A 491 37.83 18.50 -9.79
CA THR A 491 37.35 17.15 -10.07
C THR A 491 37.16 16.38 -8.75
N GLY A 492 36.38 15.28 -8.76
CA GLY A 492 36.21 14.46 -7.58
C GLY A 492 35.22 15.00 -6.53
N ILE A 493 34.43 16.01 -6.85
CA ILE A 493 33.39 16.57 -5.95
C ILE A 493 32.41 15.48 -5.49
N LEU A 494 31.96 14.64 -6.42
CA LEU A 494 30.99 13.58 -6.10
C LEU A 494 31.59 12.41 -5.32
N SER A 495 32.89 12.17 -5.45
CA SER A 495 33.61 11.13 -4.68
C SER A 495 34.03 11.61 -3.29
N GLY A 496 33.85 12.90 -2.96
CA GLY A 496 34.28 13.49 -1.68
C GLY A 496 35.78 13.77 -1.60
N HIS A 497 36.51 13.64 -2.72
CA HIS A 497 37.93 13.94 -2.80
C HIS A 497 38.19 15.00 -3.89
N PRO A 498 37.87 16.28 -3.63
CA PRO A 498 38.08 17.33 -4.61
C PRO A 498 39.59 17.50 -4.91
N VAL A 499 39.92 17.44 -6.20
CA VAL A 499 41.28 17.66 -6.70
C VAL A 499 41.26 18.90 -7.57
N PHE A 500 42.13 19.85 -7.26
CA PHE A 500 42.23 21.13 -7.97
C PHE A 500 43.23 21.01 -9.14
N SER A 501 42.90 21.62 -10.27
CA SER A 501 43.85 21.70 -11.37
C SER A 501 44.90 22.76 -11.07
N ALA A 502 46.13 22.52 -11.46
CA ALA A 502 47.31 23.37 -11.17
C ALA A 502 47.21 24.84 -11.64
N MET A 503 46.22 25.19 -12.45
CA MET A 503 46.01 26.59 -12.90
C MET A 503 45.55 27.53 -11.80
N GLU A 504 44.76 27.09 -10.84
CA GLU A 504 44.31 27.98 -9.74
C GLU A 504 45.39 28.23 -8.68
N GLU A 505 46.32 27.31 -8.48
CA GLU A 505 47.46 27.54 -7.60
C GLU A 505 48.35 28.69 -8.13
N VAL A 506 48.53 28.77 -9.44
CA VAL A 506 49.34 29.83 -10.08
C VAL A 506 48.67 31.20 -9.97
N ASP A 507 47.37 31.31 -10.11
CA ASP A 507 46.66 32.59 -10.02
C ASP A 507 46.52 33.05 -8.56
N ARG A 508 46.37 32.14 -7.61
CA ARG A 508 46.37 32.45 -6.16
C ARG A 508 47.73 32.94 -5.68
N VAL A 509 48.79 32.32 -6.16
CA VAL A 509 50.16 32.76 -5.85
C VAL A 509 50.41 34.13 -6.42
N LYS A 510 49.88 34.47 -7.61
CA LYS A 510 49.98 35.82 -8.19
C LYS A 510 49.22 36.89 -7.40
N ASP A 511 48.07 36.53 -6.79
CA ASP A 511 47.29 37.47 -5.98
C ASP A 511 47.85 37.68 -4.57
N LEU A 512 48.63 36.71 -4.03
CA LEU A 512 49.38 36.86 -2.78
C LEU A 512 50.62 37.75 -2.90
N PHE A 513 51.06 38.02 -4.12
CA PHE A 513 52.21 38.87 -4.41
C PHE A 513 51.82 40.19 -5.09
N LYS A 514 50.54 40.55 -5.13
CA LYS A 514 50.05 41.90 -5.43
C LYS A 514 49.70 42.64 -4.15
#